data_818f7b607e5e08f47f23cfd982cd2ce3
#
_entry.id   818f7b607e5e08f47f23cfd982cd2ce3
#
_cell.length_a   1.000
_cell.length_b   1.000
_cell.length_c   1.000
_cell.angle_alpha   90.00
_cell.angle_beta   90.00
_cell.angle_gamma   90.00
#
_symmetry.space_group_name_H-M   'P 1'
#
loop_
_entity.id
_entity.type
_entity.pdbx_description
1 polymer ?
#
loop_
_entity_poly.entity_id
_entity_poly.type
_entity_poly.pdbx_seq_one_letter_code
_entity_poly.pdbx_strand_id
1 'polypeptide(L)'
;MKHLLVALCLMVASSTFAQISQLDNLGLSLIPSPKECTVKSAKLYKLKVCRTVKHATPHGDDEYGLSIRRGKATIWGNEAWARQTLRQLTDANGCVPDVEIHDWASYPIRGFMHDTGRNYQTLDMLKRTIDAMSLYRLNMFHWHLTDRPSWRIECRCFPQLNDPKYQRRGRDEGKFYTYNEIRELCAYARERGITVIPEIDMPGHSESFTAAMGFTMQSKQGMEALSKCLDEFLEEIPASLCPYIHVGSDEVHVDDPEGFARWAQGYVTNRGRIAMVWDPGLPVMPGTIRQIWNGGAESNAKAIARPERYVDSFVGYLNYYDPNLFSMRAFQHKACGQEVPDTAKALGGILCLWNDVRVDDKSRIALHNGMVNGMMAFAERFWNGGAGGSSMPDENLYPDPATPDGEALAQFERRMSSHRDRFFAADDIRWVANAHIAWDIALGNKTVKAWGGAIDLDILCQTNGVKPDALREAVATTYINVPADTVVTAWLGFDTPARSDRMSTGIGQQYRWENDGRITVNGTAVWPSEPWKQPCAYCYPFHTWGRAQEEEPFTDEQLYWMRQPVKLHLKRGTNRIVITIPHAFRGQRWGFGFIPMRINEKGMAVEAGI
;
A
#
# COMPACT_ATOMS: atom_id res chain seq x y z
N MET A 1 19.10 -7.11 -35.40
CA MET A 1 17.80 -6.53 -35.06
C MET A 1 17.54 -6.45 -33.54
N LYS A 2 17.66 -7.54 -32.74
CA LYS A 2 17.42 -7.49 -31.28
C LYS A 2 18.30 -6.44 -30.55
N HIS A 3 19.59 -6.36 -30.85
CA HIS A 3 20.50 -5.37 -30.21
C HIS A 3 20.19 -3.91 -30.62
N LEU A 4 19.66 -3.67 -31.81
CA LEU A 4 19.26 -2.34 -32.27
C LEU A 4 17.95 -1.90 -31.60
N LEU A 5 16.99 -2.82 -31.38
CA LEU A 5 15.76 -2.56 -30.65
C LEU A 5 16.04 -2.25 -29.16
N VAL A 6 16.92 -3.02 -28.52
CA VAL A 6 17.33 -2.79 -27.13
C VAL A 6 18.03 -1.44 -26.97
N ALA A 7 18.94 -1.09 -27.88
CA ALA A 7 19.60 0.21 -27.87
C ALA A 7 18.63 1.38 -28.11
N LEU A 8 17.63 1.20 -28.98
CA LEU A 8 16.60 2.22 -29.23
C LEU A 8 15.68 2.40 -28.02
N CYS A 9 15.26 1.31 -27.37
CA CYS A 9 14.47 1.34 -26.14
C CYS A 9 15.24 2.01 -24.98
N LEU A 10 16.54 1.74 -24.84
CA LEU A 10 17.39 2.39 -23.83
C LEU A 10 17.57 3.89 -24.09
N MET A 11 17.70 4.31 -25.36
CA MET A 11 17.80 5.75 -25.70
C MET A 11 16.48 6.49 -25.47
N VAL A 12 15.34 5.89 -25.75
CA VAL A 12 14.02 6.49 -25.50
C VAL A 12 13.77 6.58 -23.99
N ALA A 13 14.06 5.53 -23.24
CA ALA A 13 13.91 5.53 -21.78
C ALA A 13 14.79 6.59 -21.11
N SER A 14 16.06 6.73 -21.52
CA SER A 14 16.95 7.75 -20.97
C SER A 14 16.51 9.18 -21.33
N SER A 15 15.91 9.39 -22.51
CA SER A 15 15.39 10.70 -22.89
C SER A 15 14.13 11.09 -22.08
N THR A 16 13.22 10.15 -21.87
CA THR A 16 12.01 10.39 -21.06
C THR A 16 12.35 10.68 -19.60
N PHE A 17 13.32 9.97 -19.03
CA PHE A 17 13.82 10.18 -17.69
C PHE A 17 14.38 11.61 -17.49
N ALA A 18 15.19 12.10 -18.43
CA ALA A 18 15.71 13.47 -18.39
C ALA A 18 14.60 14.53 -18.49
N GLN A 19 13.51 14.25 -19.23
CA GLN A 19 12.36 15.14 -19.35
C GLN A 19 11.53 15.18 -18.05
N ILE A 20 11.33 14.02 -17.40
CA ILE A 20 10.67 13.93 -16.11
C ILE A 20 11.45 14.71 -15.05
N SER A 21 12.78 14.59 -15.01
CA SER A 21 13.62 15.37 -14.09
C SER A 21 13.48 16.89 -14.27
N GLN A 22 13.17 17.37 -15.47
CA GLN A 22 12.87 18.80 -15.67
C GLN A 22 11.55 19.21 -15.00
N LEU A 23 10.53 18.35 -15.03
CA LEU A 23 9.26 18.59 -14.32
C LEU A 23 9.48 18.54 -12.81
N ASP A 24 10.27 17.60 -12.31
CA ASP A 24 10.62 17.50 -10.90
C ASP A 24 11.30 18.78 -10.39
N ASN A 25 12.22 19.35 -11.16
CA ASN A 25 12.88 20.62 -10.85
C ASN A 25 11.93 21.82 -10.82
N LEU A 26 10.77 21.73 -11.48
CA LEU A 26 9.70 22.71 -11.39
C LEU A 26 8.74 22.45 -10.22
N GLY A 27 8.95 21.38 -9.44
CA GLY A 27 8.02 20.90 -8.41
C GLY A 27 6.71 20.34 -8.98
N LEU A 28 6.71 19.92 -10.25
CA LEU A 28 5.54 19.40 -10.98
C LEU A 28 5.69 17.91 -11.30
N SER A 29 6.11 17.16 -10.31
CA SER A 29 6.34 15.72 -10.41
C SER A 29 5.10 14.93 -10.84
N LEU A 30 5.32 13.87 -11.62
CA LEU A 30 4.28 12.97 -12.10
C LEU A 30 4.40 11.58 -11.44
N ILE A 31 3.31 11.07 -10.89
CA ILE A 31 3.15 9.71 -10.39
C ILE A 31 1.79 9.16 -10.89
N PRO A 32 1.77 8.04 -11.62
CA PRO A 32 2.89 7.33 -12.25
C PRO A 32 3.65 8.15 -13.27
N SER A 33 4.93 7.80 -13.49
CA SER A 33 5.73 8.36 -14.59
C SER A 33 5.11 8.00 -15.93
N PRO A 34 4.96 8.94 -16.87
CA PRO A 34 4.48 8.63 -18.20
C PRO A 34 5.54 7.89 -19.04
N LYS A 35 5.08 7.03 -19.96
CA LYS A 35 5.95 6.31 -20.88
C LYS A 35 6.64 7.22 -21.88
N GLU A 36 5.93 8.25 -22.35
CA GLU A 36 6.45 9.24 -23.28
C GLU A 36 6.16 10.66 -22.76
N CYS A 37 7.22 11.44 -22.57
CA CYS A 37 7.13 12.80 -22.10
C CYS A 37 8.17 13.68 -22.83
N THR A 38 7.74 14.85 -23.28
CA THR A 38 8.63 15.86 -23.86
C THR A 38 8.30 17.22 -23.30
N VAL A 39 9.18 17.80 -22.49
CA VAL A 39 9.07 19.17 -22.02
C VAL A 39 9.58 20.11 -23.12
N LYS A 40 8.69 20.90 -23.69
CA LYS A 40 9.04 21.87 -24.76
C LYS A 40 9.54 23.19 -24.19
N SER A 41 9.09 23.56 -22.99
CA SER A 41 9.55 24.73 -22.27
C SER A 41 9.24 24.60 -20.80
N ALA A 42 10.22 24.91 -19.95
CA ALA A 42 10.07 24.99 -18.50
C ALA A 42 9.35 26.28 -18.03
N LYS A 43 9.04 27.20 -18.96
CA LYS A 43 8.25 28.40 -18.63
C LYS A 43 6.83 28.03 -18.30
N LEU A 44 6.34 28.51 -17.15
CA LEU A 44 4.98 28.28 -16.69
C LEU A 44 4.01 29.33 -17.26
N TYR A 45 2.84 28.89 -17.70
CA TYR A 45 1.77 29.70 -18.25
C TYR A 45 0.47 29.43 -17.52
N LYS A 46 -0.29 30.46 -17.20
CA LYS A 46 -1.64 30.28 -16.62
C LYS A 46 -2.48 29.36 -17.50
N LEU A 47 -3.07 28.32 -16.92
CA LEU A 47 -3.98 27.43 -17.64
C LEU A 47 -5.24 28.23 -18.02
N LYS A 48 -5.52 28.30 -19.32
CA LYS A 48 -6.62 29.12 -19.90
C LYS A 48 -7.78 28.25 -20.36
N VAL A 49 -7.46 27.11 -20.96
CA VAL A 49 -8.44 26.25 -21.60
C VAL A 49 -7.92 24.80 -21.61
N CYS A 50 -8.82 23.87 -21.39
CA CYS A 50 -8.60 22.45 -21.64
C CYS A 50 -9.73 21.94 -22.53
N ARG A 51 -9.39 21.33 -23.66
CA ARG A 51 -10.35 20.74 -24.60
C ARG A 51 -10.04 19.29 -24.86
N THR A 52 -11.07 18.48 -25.08
CA THR A 52 -10.96 17.07 -25.49
C THR A 52 -11.10 16.97 -26.99
N VAL A 53 -10.28 16.14 -27.62
CA VAL A 53 -10.36 15.77 -29.05
C VAL A 53 -10.43 14.26 -29.19
N LYS A 54 -11.02 13.79 -30.29
CA LYS A 54 -11.04 12.35 -30.62
C LYS A 54 -9.70 11.93 -31.21
N HIS A 55 -9.17 10.81 -30.73
CA HIS A 55 -7.96 10.19 -31.24
C HIS A 55 -8.07 8.67 -31.07
N ALA A 56 -7.38 7.90 -31.89
CA ALA A 56 -7.30 6.45 -31.72
C ALA A 56 -6.47 6.10 -30.49
N THR A 57 -6.82 5.01 -29.81
CA THR A 57 -6.16 4.50 -28.61
C THR A 57 -5.66 3.07 -28.84
N PRO A 58 -4.58 2.90 -29.65
CA PRO A 58 -4.07 1.57 -30.02
C PRO A 58 -3.55 0.74 -28.84
N HIS A 59 -3.22 1.38 -27.70
CA HIS A 59 -2.77 0.71 -26.48
C HIS A 59 -3.90 0.38 -25.49
N GLY A 60 -5.17 0.61 -25.87
CA GLY A 60 -6.35 0.23 -25.09
C GLY A 60 -7.05 1.39 -24.37
N ASP A 61 -7.99 1.03 -23.47
CA ASP A 61 -8.90 1.99 -22.84
C ASP A 61 -8.23 2.92 -21.83
N ASP A 62 -7.07 2.56 -21.30
CA ASP A 62 -6.28 3.37 -20.38
C ASP A 62 -5.34 4.38 -21.07
N GLU A 63 -5.24 4.33 -22.40
CA GLU A 63 -4.38 5.22 -23.17
C GLU A 63 -4.91 6.64 -23.20
N TYR A 64 -4.00 7.61 -22.99
CA TYR A 64 -4.31 9.03 -23.09
C TYR A 64 -3.14 9.84 -23.65
N GLY A 65 -3.46 11.01 -24.16
CA GLY A 65 -2.48 12.02 -24.51
C GLY A 65 -2.84 13.39 -23.96
N LEU A 66 -1.80 14.17 -23.70
CA LEU A 66 -1.90 15.54 -23.21
C LEU A 66 -0.86 16.41 -23.93
N SER A 67 -1.32 17.47 -24.60
CA SER A 67 -0.45 18.50 -25.18
C SER A 67 -0.78 19.83 -24.56
N ILE A 68 0.22 20.50 -23.98
CA ILE A 68 0.08 21.83 -23.39
C ILE A 68 0.99 22.82 -24.14
N ARG A 69 0.41 23.93 -24.60
CA ARG A 69 1.12 25.00 -25.29
C ARG A 69 0.61 26.37 -24.79
N ARG A 70 1.49 27.12 -24.14
CA ARG A 70 1.21 28.47 -23.62
C ARG A 70 -0.10 28.56 -22.83
N GLY A 71 -0.32 27.57 -21.96
CA GLY A 71 -1.50 27.47 -21.10
C GLY A 71 -2.78 26.99 -21.80
N LYS A 72 -2.69 26.45 -23.02
CA LYS A 72 -3.79 25.77 -23.69
C LYS A 72 -3.51 24.27 -23.68
N ALA A 73 -4.36 23.50 -22.99
CA ALA A 73 -4.29 22.06 -22.92
C ALA A 73 -5.24 21.42 -23.94
N THR A 74 -4.76 20.36 -24.59
CA THR A 74 -5.56 19.48 -25.44
C THR A 74 -5.34 18.05 -24.94
N ILE A 75 -6.42 17.33 -24.68
CA ILE A 75 -6.41 15.96 -24.19
C ILE A 75 -7.17 15.05 -25.16
N TRP A 76 -6.79 13.77 -25.19
CA TRP A 76 -7.46 12.72 -25.95
C TRP A 76 -7.31 11.36 -25.26
N GLY A 77 -8.09 10.36 -25.68
CA GLY A 77 -8.12 9.03 -25.07
C GLY A 77 -8.85 9.02 -23.74
N ASN A 78 -8.28 8.38 -22.72
CA ASN A 78 -8.89 8.32 -21.40
C ASN A 78 -8.85 9.70 -20.72
N GLU A 79 -10.00 10.37 -20.74
CA GLU A 79 -10.13 11.74 -20.24
C GLU A 79 -9.88 11.85 -18.72
N ALA A 80 -10.28 10.84 -17.95
CA ALA A 80 -10.06 10.84 -16.50
C ALA A 80 -8.55 10.88 -16.18
N TRP A 81 -7.78 10.02 -16.83
CA TRP A 81 -6.32 9.95 -16.62
C TRP A 81 -5.58 11.18 -17.15
N ALA A 82 -5.98 11.68 -18.33
CA ALA A 82 -5.41 12.91 -18.87
C ALA A 82 -5.65 14.11 -17.94
N ARG A 83 -6.84 14.22 -17.33
CA ARG A 83 -7.17 15.30 -16.36
C ARG A 83 -6.38 15.17 -15.06
N GLN A 84 -6.15 13.95 -14.56
CA GLN A 84 -5.30 13.76 -13.38
C GLN A 84 -3.83 14.15 -13.67
N THR A 85 -3.32 13.81 -14.85
CA THR A 85 -1.99 14.26 -15.29
C THR A 85 -1.90 15.78 -15.39
N LEU A 86 -2.92 16.43 -15.99
CA LEU A 86 -3.00 17.88 -16.04
C LEU A 86 -3.05 18.51 -14.64
N ARG A 87 -3.78 17.90 -13.69
CA ARG A 87 -3.82 18.31 -12.28
C ARG A 87 -2.44 18.25 -11.64
N GLN A 88 -1.70 17.15 -11.87
CA GLN A 88 -0.33 16.99 -11.37
C GLN A 88 0.65 18.02 -11.98
N LEU A 89 0.43 18.45 -13.22
CA LEU A 89 1.24 19.47 -13.93
C LEU A 89 0.82 20.92 -13.62
N THR A 90 -0.23 21.12 -12.85
CA THR A 90 -0.73 22.47 -12.52
C THR A 90 -0.18 22.89 -11.16
N ASP A 91 0.54 24.01 -11.09
CA ASP A 91 1.08 24.55 -9.84
C ASP A 91 -0.02 25.20 -8.96
N ALA A 92 0.35 25.64 -7.76
CA ALA A 92 -0.55 26.30 -6.83
C ALA A 92 -1.17 27.61 -7.39
N ASN A 93 -0.52 28.22 -8.37
CA ASN A 93 -1.00 29.42 -9.06
C ASN A 93 -1.88 29.10 -10.27
N GLY A 94 -2.14 27.82 -10.56
CA GLY A 94 -2.87 27.37 -11.74
C GLY A 94 -2.11 27.55 -13.04
N CYS A 95 -0.77 27.45 -12.98
CA CYS A 95 0.11 27.53 -14.14
C CYS A 95 0.64 26.15 -14.53
N VAL A 96 0.93 25.96 -15.81
CA VAL A 96 1.36 24.70 -16.43
C VAL A 96 2.55 24.93 -17.36
N PRO A 97 3.46 23.95 -17.51
CA PRO A 97 4.55 24.01 -18.49
C PRO A 97 4.06 23.71 -19.91
N ASP A 98 4.91 23.97 -20.91
CA ASP A 98 4.67 23.47 -22.27
C ASP A 98 5.22 22.04 -22.37
N VAL A 99 4.32 21.06 -22.51
CA VAL A 99 4.68 19.63 -22.49
C VAL A 99 3.80 18.81 -23.43
N GLU A 100 4.37 17.72 -23.94
CA GLU A 100 3.64 16.67 -24.66
C GLU A 100 3.83 15.37 -23.90
N ILE A 101 2.72 14.70 -23.61
CA ILE A 101 2.66 13.38 -22.93
C ILE A 101 1.78 12.47 -23.76
N HIS A 102 2.27 11.24 -23.98
CA HIS A 102 1.50 10.10 -24.47
C HIS A 102 1.77 8.92 -23.55
N ASP A 103 0.71 8.31 -23.01
CA ASP A 103 0.86 7.36 -21.93
C ASP A 103 -0.26 6.32 -21.90
N TRP A 104 0.04 5.12 -21.37
CA TRP A 104 -0.89 4.00 -21.25
C TRP A 104 -0.47 3.05 -20.14
N ALA A 105 -1.44 2.34 -19.56
CA ALA A 105 -1.17 1.36 -18.53
C ALA A 105 -0.56 0.07 -19.09
N SER A 106 0.37 -0.54 -18.36
CA SER A 106 0.90 -1.86 -18.66
C SER A 106 -0.05 -2.99 -18.26
N TYR A 107 -0.87 -2.76 -17.22
CA TYR A 107 -1.85 -3.73 -16.74
C TYR A 107 -3.24 -3.10 -16.65
N PRO A 108 -4.31 -3.84 -17.05
CA PRO A 108 -5.68 -3.33 -17.05
C PRO A 108 -6.27 -3.16 -15.63
N ILE A 109 -5.80 -3.91 -14.63
CA ILE A 109 -6.27 -3.82 -13.25
C ILE A 109 -5.16 -3.23 -12.37
N ARG A 110 -5.49 -2.11 -11.73
CA ARG A 110 -4.66 -1.43 -10.73
C ARG A 110 -5.59 -1.03 -9.60
N GLY A 111 -5.69 -1.91 -8.61
CA GLY A 111 -6.71 -1.82 -7.59
C GLY A 111 -6.19 -1.37 -6.22
N PHE A 112 -7.15 -0.99 -5.40
CA PHE A 112 -6.96 -0.78 -3.97
C PHE A 112 -8.11 -1.45 -3.22
N MET A 113 -7.78 -2.27 -2.22
CA MET A 113 -8.76 -2.93 -1.35
C MET A 113 -8.79 -2.24 0.01
N HIS A 114 -10.00 -2.02 0.53
CA HIS A 114 -10.23 -1.50 1.88
C HIS A 114 -11.10 -2.45 2.69
N ASP A 115 -10.55 -2.91 3.81
CA ASP A 115 -11.27 -3.75 4.77
C ASP A 115 -12.17 -2.89 5.66
N THR A 116 -13.46 -2.88 5.34
CA THR A 116 -14.50 -2.23 6.15
C THR A 116 -15.30 -3.24 6.99
N GLY A 117 -15.13 -4.52 6.73
CA GLY A 117 -15.71 -5.60 7.52
C GLY A 117 -15.23 -5.58 8.96
N ARG A 118 -13.91 -5.41 9.15
CA ARG A 118 -13.28 -5.37 10.47
C ARG A 118 -13.33 -4.02 11.16
N ASN A 119 -13.22 -2.92 10.43
CA ASN A 119 -13.35 -1.54 10.95
C ASN A 119 -14.17 -0.69 9.99
N TYR A 120 -15.37 -0.29 10.40
CA TYR A 120 -16.27 0.49 9.56
C TYR A 120 -15.66 1.84 9.17
N GLN A 121 -15.81 2.22 7.90
CA GLN A 121 -15.42 3.52 7.37
C GLN A 121 -16.65 4.29 6.91
N THR A 122 -16.71 5.59 7.19
CA THR A 122 -17.79 6.42 6.66
C THR A 122 -17.68 6.58 5.15
N LEU A 123 -18.79 6.90 4.50
CA LEU A 123 -18.81 7.15 3.05
C LEU A 123 -17.83 8.26 2.64
N ASP A 124 -17.71 9.31 3.46
CA ASP A 124 -16.78 10.42 3.19
C ASP A 124 -15.32 9.96 3.26
N MET A 125 -14.98 9.07 4.19
CA MET A 125 -13.62 8.49 4.25
C MET A 125 -13.34 7.62 3.02
N LEU A 126 -14.31 6.81 2.59
CA LEU A 126 -14.19 6.01 1.37
C LEU A 126 -14.08 6.87 0.10
N LYS A 127 -14.83 7.97 0.01
CA LYS A 127 -14.73 8.94 -1.10
C LYS A 127 -13.34 9.59 -1.16
N ARG A 128 -12.75 9.94 -0.02
CA ARG A 128 -11.35 10.43 0.02
C ARG A 128 -10.36 9.39 -0.47
N THR A 129 -10.56 8.13 -0.11
CA THR A 129 -9.76 7.02 -0.62
C THR A 129 -9.88 6.92 -2.15
N ILE A 130 -11.09 6.98 -2.69
CA ILE A 130 -11.36 6.97 -4.13
C ILE A 130 -10.73 8.19 -4.84
N ASP A 131 -10.74 9.38 -4.23
CA ASP A 131 -10.08 10.57 -4.78
C ASP A 131 -8.55 10.40 -4.86
N ALA A 132 -7.93 9.78 -3.84
CA ALA A 132 -6.51 9.45 -3.86
C ALA A 132 -6.20 8.39 -4.92
N MET A 133 -7.02 7.34 -5.03
CA MET A 133 -6.91 6.33 -6.09
C MET A 133 -6.95 6.95 -7.48
N SER A 134 -7.91 7.83 -7.74
CA SER A 134 -8.07 8.52 -9.02
C SER A 134 -6.84 9.36 -9.38
N LEU A 135 -6.27 10.09 -8.41
CA LEU A 135 -5.05 10.90 -8.61
C LEU A 135 -3.88 10.05 -9.13
N TYR A 136 -3.78 8.80 -8.69
CA TYR A 136 -2.73 7.85 -9.06
C TYR A 136 -3.16 6.81 -10.10
N ARG A 137 -4.32 7.01 -10.77
CA ARG A 137 -4.82 6.15 -11.86
C ARG A 137 -5.02 4.69 -11.43
N LEU A 138 -5.34 4.47 -10.15
CA LEU A 138 -5.88 3.20 -9.69
C LEU A 138 -7.34 3.12 -10.12
N ASN A 139 -7.76 1.99 -10.71
CA ASN A 139 -9.05 1.89 -11.41
C ASN A 139 -10.02 0.84 -10.85
N MET A 140 -9.62 0.10 -9.81
CA MET A 140 -10.48 -0.88 -9.15
C MET A 140 -10.50 -0.66 -7.65
N PHE A 141 -11.68 -0.42 -7.07
CA PHE A 141 -11.88 -0.35 -5.62
C PHE A 141 -12.46 -1.65 -5.11
N HIS A 142 -11.64 -2.50 -4.50
CA HIS A 142 -12.07 -3.75 -3.88
C HIS A 142 -12.56 -3.44 -2.47
N TRP A 143 -13.85 -3.63 -2.23
CA TRP A 143 -14.52 -3.27 -1.00
C TRP A 143 -14.85 -4.51 -0.19
N HIS A 144 -14.02 -4.83 0.81
CA HIS A 144 -14.22 -5.97 1.70
C HIS A 144 -15.30 -5.62 2.75
N LEU A 145 -16.51 -6.12 2.53
CA LEU A 145 -17.73 -5.69 3.23
C LEU A 145 -18.16 -6.62 4.37
N THR A 146 -17.70 -7.85 4.38
CA THR A 146 -18.07 -8.83 5.40
C THR A 146 -16.85 -9.54 5.94
N ASP A 147 -16.81 -9.71 7.27
CA ASP A 147 -15.75 -10.45 7.96
C ASP A 147 -16.23 -10.92 9.33
N ARG A 148 -15.38 -11.61 10.09
CA ARG A 148 -15.67 -12.14 11.44
C ARG A 148 -16.46 -11.18 12.34
N PRO A 149 -16.08 -9.87 12.46
CA PRO A 149 -16.79 -8.95 13.34
C PRO A 149 -18.19 -8.60 12.87
N SER A 150 -18.44 -8.52 11.56
CA SER A 150 -19.65 -7.87 11.07
C SER A 150 -20.01 -8.20 9.64
N TRP A 151 -21.30 -8.11 9.36
CA TRP A 151 -21.91 -8.03 8.04
C TRP A 151 -22.22 -6.56 7.74
N ARG A 152 -21.49 -5.91 6.84
CA ARG A 152 -21.59 -4.45 6.58
C ARG A 152 -22.50 -4.07 5.41
N ILE A 153 -23.32 -4.98 4.92
CA ILE A 153 -24.27 -4.74 3.83
C ILE A 153 -25.67 -4.74 4.41
N GLU A 154 -26.52 -3.77 4.03
CA GLU A 154 -27.94 -3.83 4.32
C GLU A 154 -28.50 -5.19 3.91
N CYS A 155 -29.24 -5.84 4.79
CA CYS A 155 -29.84 -7.15 4.50
C CYS A 155 -31.29 -7.15 4.97
N ARG A 156 -32.23 -7.02 4.05
CA ARG A 156 -33.68 -6.97 4.33
C ARG A 156 -34.28 -8.36 4.46
N CYS A 157 -33.72 -9.33 3.68
CA CYS A 157 -34.17 -10.72 3.76
C CYS A 157 -33.79 -11.39 5.10
N PHE A 158 -32.68 -10.92 5.74
CA PHE A 158 -32.24 -11.38 7.06
C PHE A 158 -31.76 -10.19 7.91
N PRO A 159 -32.68 -9.35 8.44
CA PRO A 159 -32.33 -8.13 9.18
C PRO A 159 -31.43 -8.38 10.40
N GLN A 160 -31.44 -9.59 10.95
CA GLN A 160 -30.58 -9.97 12.07
C GLN A 160 -29.07 -9.94 11.72
N LEU A 161 -28.69 -9.98 10.45
CA LEU A 161 -27.29 -9.82 10.03
C LEU A 161 -26.75 -8.40 10.34
N ASN A 162 -27.64 -7.41 10.41
CA ASN A 162 -27.32 -6.03 10.78
C ASN A 162 -27.57 -5.72 12.27
N ASP A 163 -28.12 -6.67 13.05
CA ASP A 163 -28.40 -6.47 14.49
C ASP A 163 -27.08 -6.46 15.29
N PRO A 164 -26.78 -5.37 16.03
CA PRO A 164 -25.54 -5.21 16.78
C PRO A 164 -25.25 -6.34 17.78
N LYS A 165 -26.29 -7.02 18.28
CA LYS A 165 -26.11 -8.10 19.28
C LYS A 165 -25.37 -9.34 18.74
N TYR A 166 -25.31 -9.52 17.40
CA TYR A 166 -24.63 -10.63 16.73
C TYR A 166 -23.25 -10.23 16.16
N GLN A 167 -22.89 -8.96 16.34
CA GLN A 167 -21.62 -8.43 15.87
C GLN A 167 -20.59 -8.38 17.01
N ARG A 168 -19.30 -8.35 16.67
CA ARG A 168 -18.24 -8.32 17.66
C ARG A 168 -18.23 -6.99 18.39
N ARG A 169 -18.26 -7.04 19.72
CA ARG A 169 -18.23 -5.85 20.58
C ARG A 169 -16.98 -5.00 20.35
N GLY A 170 -17.15 -3.69 20.24
CA GLY A 170 -16.07 -2.71 20.01
C GLY A 170 -15.62 -2.63 18.55
N ARG A 171 -16.33 -3.32 17.64
CA ARG A 171 -16.06 -3.32 16.20
C ARG A 171 -17.17 -2.65 15.41
N ASP A 172 -17.61 -1.47 15.83
CA ASP A 172 -18.63 -0.67 15.14
C ASP A 172 -19.97 -1.41 14.98
N GLU A 173 -20.49 -1.99 16.06
CA GLU A 173 -21.71 -2.78 16.06
C GLU A 173 -22.90 -1.99 15.51
N GLY A 174 -23.71 -2.60 14.68
CA GLY A 174 -24.90 -2.03 14.06
C GLY A 174 -24.60 -1.07 12.90
N LYS A 175 -23.33 -0.81 12.57
CA LYS A 175 -22.98 -0.02 11.39
C LYS A 175 -22.89 -0.90 10.16
N PHE A 176 -23.56 -0.50 9.11
CA PHE A 176 -23.56 -1.13 7.78
C PHE A 176 -23.82 -0.07 6.71
N TYR A 177 -23.62 -0.42 5.46
CA TYR A 177 -23.92 0.43 4.31
C TYR A 177 -25.28 0.05 3.76
N THR A 178 -26.16 1.05 3.61
CA THR A 178 -27.44 0.88 2.91
C THR A 178 -27.19 0.70 1.40
N TYR A 179 -28.13 0.07 0.72
CA TYR A 179 -28.03 -0.05 -0.75
C TYR A 179 -27.96 1.30 -1.47
N ASN A 180 -28.58 2.35 -0.89
CA ASN A 180 -28.42 3.70 -1.42
C ASN A 180 -26.99 4.21 -1.29
N GLU A 181 -26.34 4.02 -0.15
CA GLU A 181 -24.94 4.40 0.07
C GLU A 181 -23.98 3.60 -0.82
N ILE A 182 -24.25 2.31 -1.03
CA ILE A 182 -23.45 1.49 -1.96
C ILE A 182 -23.58 2.01 -3.39
N ARG A 183 -24.80 2.31 -3.86
CA ARG A 183 -25.02 2.90 -5.18
C ARG A 183 -24.35 4.27 -5.32
N GLU A 184 -24.44 5.11 -4.30
CA GLU A 184 -23.78 6.42 -4.27
C GLU A 184 -22.27 6.29 -4.41
N LEU A 185 -21.63 5.39 -3.64
CA LEU A 185 -20.19 5.18 -3.72
C LEU A 185 -19.75 4.63 -5.08
N CYS A 186 -20.52 3.68 -5.63
CA CYS A 186 -20.25 3.13 -6.97
C CYS A 186 -20.37 4.19 -8.06
N ALA A 187 -21.36 5.08 -7.99
CA ALA A 187 -21.51 6.19 -8.92
C ALA A 187 -20.35 7.19 -8.79
N TYR A 188 -19.99 7.54 -7.56
CA TYR A 188 -18.86 8.43 -7.25
C TYR A 188 -17.53 7.89 -7.79
N ALA A 189 -17.29 6.59 -7.62
CA ALA A 189 -16.10 5.90 -8.12
C ALA A 189 -16.06 5.91 -9.66
N ARG A 190 -17.18 5.58 -10.30
CA ARG A 190 -17.30 5.53 -11.77
C ARG A 190 -17.01 6.88 -12.43
N GLU A 191 -17.48 7.99 -11.85
CA GLU A 191 -17.17 9.35 -12.34
C GLU A 191 -15.65 9.64 -12.34
N ARG A 192 -14.88 8.87 -11.55
CA ARG A 192 -13.42 8.97 -11.43
C ARG A 192 -12.66 7.89 -12.18
N GLY A 193 -13.35 7.13 -13.04
CA GLY A 193 -12.74 6.03 -13.80
C GLY A 193 -12.48 4.77 -12.95
N ILE A 194 -13.15 4.61 -11.80
CA ILE A 194 -12.92 3.52 -10.86
C ILE A 194 -14.15 2.60 -10.82
N THR A 195 -13.93 1.30 -10.97
CA THR A 195 -14.94 0.26 -10.81
C THR A 195 -14.88 -0.31 -9.40
N VAL A 196 -16.02 -0.49 -8.74
CA VAL A 196 -16.12 -1.12 -7.43
C VAL A 196 -16.24 -2.64 -7.58
N ILE A 197 -15.46 -3.37 -6.78
CA ILE A 197 -15.51 -4.83 -6.62
C ILE A 197 -16.00 -5.08 -5.19
N PRO A 198 -17.31 -5.26 -4.95
CA PRO A 198 -17.78 -5.64 -3.62
C PRO A 198 -17.38 -7.07 -3.29
N GLU A 199 -16.95 -7.29 -2.06
CA GLU A 199 -16.63 -8.61 -1.54
C GLU A 199 -17.64 -9.00 -0.45
N ILE A 200 -18.20 -10.18 -0.63
CA ILE A 200 -18.95 -10.92 0.37
C ILE A 200 -18.17 -12.19 0.66
N ASP A 201 -17.35 -12.15 1.70
CA ASP A 201 -16.47 -13.26 2.03
C ASP A 201 -17.25 -14.46 2.53
N MET A 202 -17.00 -15.62 1.90
CA MET A 202 -17.72 -16.86 2.18
C MET A 202 -16.87 -18.09 1.80
N PRO A 203 -16.95 -19.18 2.57
CA PRO A 203 -17.68 -19.35 3.82
C PRO A 203 -16.81 -19.04 5.06
N GLY A 204 -15.54 -18.62 4.84
CA GLY A 204 -14.64 -18.18 5.89
C GLY A 204 -15.08 -16.86 6.53
N HIS A 205 -14.35 -16.40 7.53
CA HIS A 205 -14.51 -15.08 8.15
C HIS A 205 -15.98 -14.70 8.50
N SER A 206 -16.78 -15.67 8.95
CA SER A 206 -18.25 -15.58 9.01
C SER A 206 -18.83 -15.72 10.41
N GLU A 207 -18.10 -15.32 11.46
CA GLU A 207 -18.55 -15.47 12.86
C GLU A 207 -19.86 -14.73 13.12
N SER A 208 -20.00 -13.48 12.66
CA SER A 208 -21.22 -12.68 12.83
C SER A 208 -22.41 -13.29 12.08
N PHE A 209 -22.19 -13.83 10.87
CA PHE A 209 -23.22 -14.55 10.14
C PHE A 209 -23.69 -15.78 10.93
N THR A 210 -22.75 -16.59 11.39
CA THR A 210 -23.09 -17.82 12.17
C THR A 210 -23.82 -17.48 13.45
N ALA A 211 -23.42 -16.41 14.15
CA ALA A 211 -24.11 -15.94 15.36
C ALA A 211 -25.56 -15.48 15.06
N ALA A 212 -25.76 -14.75 13.97
CA ALA A 212 -27.07 -14.22 13.59
C ALA A 212 -28.03 -15.30 13.06
N MET A 213 -27.51 -16.29 12.33
CA MET A 213 -28.32 -17.28 11.62
C MET A 213 -28.47 -18.61 12.38
N GLY A 214 -27.55 -18.90 13.33
CA GLY A 214 -27.54 -20.16 14.08
C GLY A 214 -26.98 -21.36 13.30
N PHE A 215 -26.42 -21.13 12.10
CA PHE A 215 -25.77 -22.14 11.26
C PHE A 215 -24.65 -21.53 10.43
N THR A 216 -23.71 -22.36 9.98
CA THR A 216 -22.56 -21.92 9.18
C THR A 216 -22.92 -21.66 7.72
N MET A 217 -22.16 -20.80 7.04
CA MET A 217 -22.36 -20.50 5.62
C MET A 217 -22.23 -21.74 4.71
N GLN A 218 -21.37 -22.72 5.04
CA GLN A 218 -21.17 -23.92 4.24
C GLN A 218 -22.29 -24.97 4.40
N SER A 219 -23.15 -24.85 5.41
CA SER A 219 -24.31 -25.74 5.58
C SER A 219 -25.34 -25.53 4.47
N LYS A 220 -26.21 -26.51 4.24
CA LYS A 220 -27.29 -26.37 3.27
C LYS A 220 -28.16 -25.14 3.54
N GLN A 221 -28.53 -24.92 4.81
CA GLN A 221 -29.29 -23.74 5.23
C GLN A 221 -28.51 -22.46 5.02
N GLY A 222 -27.19 -22.48 5.25
CA GLY A 222 -26.29 -21.35 5.01
C GLY A 222 -26.21 -20.96 3.54
N MET A 223 -26.04 -21.94 2.66
CA MET A 223 -26.04 -21.72 1.21
C MET A 223 -27.38 -21.19 0.69
N GLU A 224 -28.51 -21.70 1.22
CA GLU A 224 -29.85 -21.21 0.91
C GLU A 224 -30.05 -19.76 1.41
N ALA A 225 -29.54 -19.43 2.59
CA ALA A 225 -29.61 -18.06 3.13
C ALA A 225 -28.71 -17.10 2.33
N LEU A 226 -27.47 -17.50 2.05
CA LEU A 226 -26.54 -16.72 1.20
C LEU A 226 -27.10 -16.49 -0.20
N SER A 227 -27.81 -17.47 -0.78
CA SER A 227 -28.48 -17.29 -2.07
C SER A 227 -29.46 -16.12 -2.03
N LYS A 228 -30.26 -16.00 -0.96
CA LYS A 228 -31.22 -14.89 -0.80
C LYS A 228 -30.49 -13.55 -0.58
N CYS A 229 -29.42 -13.54 0.22
CA CYS A 229 -28.60 -12.34 0.42
C CYS A 229 -27.96 -11.86 -0.91
N LEU A 230 -27.44 -12.80 -1.69
CA LEU A 230 -26.85 -12.51 -3.00
C LEU A 230 -27.91 -12.04 -4.00
N ASP A 231 -29.10 -12.67 -4.04
CA ASP A 231 -30.19 -12.23 -4.92
C ASP A 231 -30.61 -10.79 -4.58
N GLU A 232 -30.82 -10.48 -3.31
CA GLU A 232 -31.14 -9.12 -2.86
C GLU A 232 -30.04 -8.12 -3.25
N PHE A 233 -28.77 -8.46 -3.00
CA PHE A 233 -27.64 -7.58 -3.35
C PHE A 233 -27.55 -7.35 -4.87
N LEU A 234 -27.67 -8.41 -5.66
CA LEU A 234 -27.52 -8.34 -7.12
C LEU A 234 -28.70 -7.63 -7.80
N GLU A 235 -29.90 -7.68 -7.20
CA GLU A 235 -31.07 -6.91 -7.63
C GLU A 235 -30.90 -5.41 -7.32
N GLU A 236 -30.44 -5.07 -6.10
CA GLU A 236 -30.26 -3.69 -5.66
C GLU A 236 -29.06 -2.99 -6.32
N ILE A 237 -28.00 -3.75 -6.62
CA ILE A 237 -26.75 -3.22 -7.21
C ILE A 237 -26.58 -3.81 -8.62
N PRO A 238 -26.97 -3.08 -9.67
CA PRO A 238 -26.92 -3.60 -11.05
C PRO A 238 -25.50 -3.82 -11.56
N ALA A 239 -25.33 -4.75 -12.51
CA ALA A 239 -24.05 -5.09 -13.12
C ALA A 239 -23.36 -3.89 -13.78
N SER A 240 -24.12 -2.90 -14.23
CA SER A 240 -23.59 -1.65 -14.80
C SER A 240 -22.83 -0.80 -13.77
N LEU A 241 -23.07 -0.99 -12.47
CA LEU A 241 -22.32 -0.36 -11.38
C LEU A 241 -21.20 -1.26 -10.87
N CYS A 242 -21.48 -2.55 -10.64
CA CYS A 242 -20.53 -3.52 -10.09
C CYS A 242 -20.51 -4.78 -10.98
N PRO A 243 -19.71 -4.81 -12.04
CA PRO A 243 -19.62 -6.00 -12.91
C PRO A 243 -18.88 -7.18 -12.26
N TYR A 244 -18.13 -6.93 -11.19
CA TYR A 244 -17.36 -7.93 -10.45
C TYR A 244 -18.01 -8.20 -9.10
N ILE A 245 -17.91 -9.44 -8.60
CA ILE A 245 -18.20 -9.81 -7.22
C ILE A 245 -17.06 -10.69 -6.72
N HIS A 246 -16.44 -10.30 -5.61
CA HIS A 246 -15.46 -11.13 -4.94
C HIS A 246 -16.15 -11.97 -3.87
N VAL A 247 -15.95 -13.28 -3.89
CA VAL A 247 -16.63 -14.22 -2.96
C VAL A 247 -15.69 -14.76 -1.86
N GLY A 248 -14.55 -14.10 -1.64
CA GLY A 248 -13.59 -14.46 -0.61
C GLY A 248 -12.97 -15.83 -0.82
N SER A 249 -13.22 -16.75 0.11
CA SER A 249 -12.91 -18.19 0.04
C SER A 249 -11.53 -18.60 0.57
N ASP A 250 -10.84 -17.72 1.30
CA ASP A 250 -9.56 -18.01 1.95
C ASP A 250 -9.72 -18.49 3.40
N GLU A 251 -8.63 -18.94 3.98
CA GLU A 251 -8.44 -19.31 5.40
C GLU A 251 -9.56 -20.18 6.00
N VAL A 252 -10.16 -21.06 5.20
CA VAL A 252 -11.30 -21.86 5.64
C VAL A 252 -11.13 -23.34 5.30
N HIS A 253 -11.65 -24.19 6.20
CA HIS A 253 -11.84 -25.61 5.95
C HIS A 253 -13.33 -25.90 5.67
N VAL A 254 -13.59 -26.56 4.55
CA VAL A 254 -14.94 -26.89 4.07
C VAL A 254 -15.03 -28.39 3.79
N ASP A 255 -16.13 -29.00 4.16
CA ASP A 255 -16.33 -30.46 3.98
C ASP A 255 -16.38 -30.85 2.50
N ASP A 256 -17.01 -30.01 1.65
CA ASP A 256 -17.02 -30.16 0.18
C ASP A 256 -16.51 -28.88 -0.47
N PRO A 257 -15.18 -28.69 -0.56
CA PRO A 257 -14.59 -27.45 -1.08
C PRO A 257 -14.91 -27.22 -2.55
N GLU A 258 -14.96 -28.26 -3.37
CA GLU A 258 -15.31 -28.13 -4.78
C GLU A 258 -16.80 -27.80 -5.00
N GLY A 259 -17.68 -28.45 -4.24
CA GLY A 259 -19.12 -28.21 -4.30
C GLY A 259 -19.45 -26.78 -3.89
N PHE A 260 -18.89 -26.29 -2.79
CA PHE A 260 -19.08 -24.93 -2.32
C PHE A 260 -18.52 -23.91 -3.31
N ALA A 261 -17.29 -24.08 -3.77
CA ALA A 261 -16.65 -23.18 -4.74
C ALA A 261 -17.45 -23.09 -6.05
N ARG A 262 -17.89 -24.23 -6.57
CA ARG A 262 -18.73 -24.30 -7.79
C ARG A 262 -20.04 -23.56 -7.59
N TRP A 263 -20.67 -23.73 -6.44
CA TRP A 263 -21.90 -23.03 -6.12
C TRP A 263 -21.67 -21.52 -5.99
N ALA A 264 -20.76 -21.06 -5.15
CA ALA A 264 -20.54 -19.64 -4.87
C ALA A 264 -20.13 -18.85 -6.12
N GLN A 265 -19.09 -19.32 -6.84
CA GLN A 265 -18.59 -18.68 -8.04
C GLN A 265 -19.62 -18.78 -9.19
N GLY A 266 -20.27 -19.95 -9.36
CA GLY A 266 -21.33 -20.17 -10.33
C GLY A 266 -22.57 -19.31 -10.05
N TYR A 267 -22.88 -19.05 -8.78
CA TYR A 267 -24.03 -18.24 -8.40
C TYR A 267 -23.97 -16.82 -8.96
N VAL A 268 -22.81 -16.18 -8.84
CA VAL A 268 -22.58 -14.82 -9.34
C VAL A 268 -22.35 -14.79 -10.86
N THR A 269 -21.64 -15.77 -11.42
CA THR A 269 -21.38 -15.80 -12.88
C THR A 269 -22.65 -16.07 -13.69
N ASN A 270 -23.54 -16.96 -13.22
CA ASN A 270 -24.83 -17.23 -13.86
C ASN A 270 -25.79 -16.03 -13.84
N ARG A 271 -25.49 -15.00 -13.01
CA ARG A 271 -26.21 -13.71 -12.94
C ARG A 271 -25.50 -12.58 -13.66
N GLY A 272 -24.57 -12.93 -14.57
CA GLY A 272 -23.87 -11.97 -15.44
C GLY A 272 -22.78 -11.14 -14.76
N ARG A 273 -22.22 -11.64 -13.65
CA ARG A 273 -21.09 -11.01 -12.96
C ARG A 273 -19.78 -11.77 -13.22
N ILE A 274 -18.68 -11.12 -13.03
CA ILE A 274 -17.35 -11.73 -13.06
C ILE A 274 -16.99 -12.08 -11.61
N ALA A 275 -16.78 -13.38 -11.34
CA ALA A 275 -16.37 -13.84 -10.01
C ALA A 275 -14.88 -13.60 -9.79
N MET A 276 -14.53 -13.19 -8.56
CA MET A 276 -13.16 -13.13 -8.06
C MET A 276 -13.06 -13.91 -6.74
N VAL A 277 -11.89 -14.49 -6.47
CA VAL A 277 -11.61 -15.27 -5.25
C VAL A 277 -10.17 -15.05 -4.79
N TRP A 278 -9.95 -15.18 -3.48
CA TRP A 278 -8.59 -15.27 -2.95
C TRP A 278 -7.88 -16.56 -3.37
N ASP A 279 -6.58 -16.46 -3.65
CA ASP A 279 -5.72 -17.61 -3.94
C ASP A 279 -4.36 -17.46 -3.20
N PRO A 280 -4.00 -18.37 -2.30
CA PRO A 280 -4.65 -19.64 -1.98
C PRO A 280 -6.02 -19.49 -1.27
N GLY A 281 -6.91 -20.40 -1.58
CA GLY A 281 -8.29 -20.48 -1.05
C GLY A 281 -8.99 -21.75 -1.52
N LEU A 282 -10.31 -21.70 -1.62
CA LEU A 282 -11.09 -22.80 -2.20
C LEU A 282 -10.82 -22.93 -3.72
N PRO A 283 -11.18 -24.08 -4.34
CA PRO A 283 -10.95 -24.32 -5.77
C PRO A 283 -11.50 -23.21 -6.68
N VAL A 284 -10.74 -22.90 -7.72
CA VAL A 284 -11.09 -21.83 -8.68
C VAL A 284 -11.84 -22.44 -9.86
N MET A 285 -13.02 -21.91 -10.18
CA MET A 285 -13.84 -22.36 -11.30
C MET A 285 -13.44 -21.65 -12.58
N PRO A 286 -13.65 -22.27 -13.76
CA PRO A 286 -13.34 -21.66 -15.06
C PRO A 286 -14.00 -20.28 -15.22
N GLY A 287 -13.21 -19.29 -15.67
CA GLY A 287 -13.68 -17.91 -15.86
C GLY A 287 -13.55 -17.00 -14.65
N THR A 288 -13.33 -17.55 -13.45
CA THR A 288 -13.07 -16.77 -12.21
C THR A 288 -11.67 -16.18 -12.23
N ILE A 289 -11.52 -14.97 -11.71
CA ILE A 289 -10.24 -14.29 -11.53
C ILE A 289 -9.71 -14.58 -10.12
N ARG A 290 -8.47 -15.03 -10.06
CA ARG A 290 -7.76 -15.28 -8.80
C ARG A 290 -7.09 -14.00 -8.29
N GLN A 291 -7.25 -13.67 -7.03
CA GLN A 291 -6.44 -12.66 -6.35
C GLN A 291 -5.39 -13.35 -5.49
N ILE A 292 -4.12 -13.30 -5.97
CA ILE A 292 -3.00 -13.99 -5.30
C ILE A 292 -2.56 -13.14 -4.11
N TRP A 293 -2.67 -13.68 -2.89
CA TRP A 293 -2.43 -12.92 -1.66
C TRP A 293 -1.33 -13.46 -0.76
N ASN A 294 -1.05 -14.75 -0.80
CA ASN A 294 -0.15 -15.40 0.14
C ASN A 294 0.79 -16.38 -0.58
N GLY A 295 1.91 -16.66 0.05
CA GLY A 295 2.90 -17.65 -0.34
C GLY A 295 4.31 -17.07 -0.33
N GLY A 296 5.30 -17.92 -0.06
CA GLY A 296 6.69 -17.61 -0.35
C GLY A 296 6.93 -17.57 -1.87
N ALA A 297 8.14 -17.23 -2.29
CA ALA A 297 8.48 -17.13 -3.72
C ALA A 297 8.11 -18.37 -4.54
N GLU A 298 8.26 -19.56 -3.97
CA GLU A 298 7.87 -20.82 -4.63
C GLU A 298 6.35 -20.95 -4.79
N SER A 299 5.57 -20.58 -3.78
CA SER A 299 4.10 -20.60 -3.85
C SER A 299 3.58 -19.60 -4.86
N ASN A 300 4.16 -18.38 -4.91
CA ASN A 300 3.81 -17.37 -5.88
C ASN A 300 4.13 -17.82 -7.31
N ALA A 301 5.31 -18.40 -7.54
CA ALA A 301 5.67 -18.95 -8.85
C ALA A 301 4.70 -20.06 -9.31
N LYS A 302 4.28 -20.95 -8.42
CA LYS A 302 3.27 -21.99 -8.72
C LYS A 302 1.90 -21.37 -9.04
N ALA A 303 1.46 -20.39 -8.25
CA ALA A 303 0.20 -19.68 -8.49
C ALA A 303 0.21 -18.96 -9.84
N ILE A 304 1.30 -18.27 -10.17
CA ILE A 304 1.51 -17.59 -11.45
C ILE A 304 1.52 -18.59 -12.63
N ALA A 305 2.07 -19.79 -12.45
CA ALA A 305 2.16 -20.80 -13.49
C ALA A 305 0.79 -21.38 -13.91
N ARG A 306 -0.23 -21.32 -13.06
CA ARG A 306 -1.59 -21.82 -13.36
C ARG A 306 -2.23 -21.11 -14.54
N PRO A 307 -3.14 -21.75 -15.31
CA PRO A 307 -3.70 -21.19 -16.54
C PRO A 307 -4.74 -20.07 -16.33
N GLU A 308 -5.38 -20.00 -15.15
CA GLU A 308 -6.44 -19.05 -14.86
C GLU A 308 -5.90 -17.61 -14.76
N ARG A 309 -6.73 -16.64 -15.12
CA ARG A 309 -6.40 -15.21 -14.97
C ARG A 309 -6.25 -14.83 -13.50
N TYR A 310 -5.34 -13.89 -13.23
CA TYR A 310 -5.08 -13.46 -11.86
C TYR A 310 -4.77 -11.97 -11.74
N VAL A 311 -4.91 -11.48 -10.52
CA VAL A 311 -4.37 -10.21 -10.04
C VAL A 311 -3.38 -10.47 -8.90
N ASP A 312 -2.35 -9.64 -8.82
CA ASP A 312 -1.27 -9.76 -7.86
C ASP A 312 -1.55 -8.87 -6.63
N SER A 313 -1.70 -9.48 -5.47
CA SER A 313 -1.74 -8.79 -4.17
C SER A 313 -0.61 -9.27 -3.25
N PHE A 314 0.34 -10.06 -3.75
CA PHE A 314 1.38 -10.70 -2.95
C PHE A 314 2.28 -9.69 -2.21
N VAL A 315 2.71 -8.61 -2.87
CA VAL A 315 3.45 -7.50 -2.24
C VAL A 315 2.51 -6.41 -1.73
N GLY A 316 1.22 -6.54 -1.98
CA GLY A 316 0.23 -5.50 -1.80
C GLY A 316 -0.36 -5.37 -0.39
N TYR A 317 0.22 -5.95 0.67
CA TYR A 317 -0.34 -5.88 2.03
C TYR A 317 0.28 -4.76 2.85
N LEU A 318 -0.43 -3.64 2.97
CA LEU A 318 0.02 -2.45 3.72
C LEU A 318 0.20 -2.71 5.22
N ASN A 319 -0.56 -3.66 5.79
CA ASN A 319 -0.48 -4.00 7.20
C ASN A 319 0.71 -4.91 7.56
N TYR A 320 1.53 -5.29 6.59
CA TYR A 320 2.64 -6.23 6.81
C TYR A 320 3.98 -5.51 7.07
N TYR A 321 4.19 -4.32 6.46
CA TYR A 321 5.43 -3.56 6.59
C TYR A 321 5.18 -2.14 7.08
N ASP A 322 6.22 -1.51 7.63
CA ASP A 322 6.19 -0.06 7.85
C ASP A 322 6.13 0.72 6.52
N PRO A 323 5.65 1.98 6.55
CA PRO A 323 5.43 2.75 5.33
C PRO A 323 6.68 2.98 4.47
N ASN A 324 7.88 3.06 5.10
CA ASN A 324 9.12 3.33 4.38
C ASN A 324 9.60 2.09 3.65
N LEU A 325 9.66 0.95 4.34
CA LEU A 325 10.04 -0.33 3.76
C LEU A 325 9.02 -0.77 2.69
N PHE A 326 7.72 -0.57 2.96
CA PHE A 326 6.68 -0.89 1.98
C PHE A 326 6.82 -0.10 0.69
N SER A 327 7.04 1.21 0.75
CA SER A 327 7.15 2.05 -0.46
C SER A 327 8.32 1.64 -1.35
N MET A 328 9.48 1.37 -0.75
CA MET A 328 10.65 0.85 -1.44
C MET A 328 10.36 -0.51 -2.08
N ARG A 329 9.79 -1.43 -1.30
CA ARG A 329 9.46 -2.79 -1.75
C ARG A 329 8.46 -2.77 -2.91
N ALA A 330 7.38 -2.01 -2.81
CA ALA A 330 6.39 -1.88 -3.87
C ALA A 330 6.97 -1.24 -5.14
N PHE A 331 7.89 -0.27 -5.00
CA PHE A 331 8.59 0.32 -6.14
C PHE A 331 9.50 -0.68 -6.86
N GLN A 332 10.18 -1.56 -6.15
CA GLN A 332 11.08 -2.57 -6.71
C GLN A 332 10.37 -3.85 -7.18
N HIS A 333 9.13 -4.06 -6.77
CA HIS A 333 8.38 -5.27 -7.06
C HIS A 333 8.31 -5.58 -8.56
N LYS A 334 8.53 -6.85 -8.91
CA LYS A 334 8.28 -7.38 -10.25
C LYS A 334 6.77 -7.63 -10.42
N ALA A 335 6.06 -6.63 -10.95
CA ALA A 335 4.60 -6.68 -11.09
C ALA A 335 4.14 -7.99 -11.76
N CYS A 336 3.23 -8.70 -11.12
CA CYS A 336 2.74 -10.02 -11.57
C CYS A 336 3.84 -11.07 -11.77
N GLY A 337 5.04 -10.90 -11.23
CA GLY A 337 6.19 -11.77 -11.48
C GLY A 337 6.74 -11.71 -12.92
N GLN A 338 6.40 -10.69 -13.70
CA GLN A 338 6.71 -10.59 -15.13
C GLN A 338 7.73 -9.49 -15.44
N GLU A 339 8.73 -9.79 -16.28
CA GLU A 339 9.66 -8.80 -16.84
C GLU A 339 8.95 -7.96 -17.93
N VAL A 340 8.17 -8.62 -18.76
CA VAL A 340 7.36 -7.99 -19.80
C VAL A 340 5.89 -8.35 -19.55
N PRO A 341 5.01 -7.36 -19.42
CA PRO A 341 3.61 -7.60 -19.17
C PRO A 341 2.93 -8.49 -20.21
N ASP A 342 2.32 -9.59 -19.75
CA ASP A 342 1.43 -10.45 -20.54
C ASP A 342 0.03 -10.40 -19.90
N THR A 343 -0.81 -9.51 -20.41
CA THR A 343 -2.14 -9.24 -19.87
C THR A 343 -3.20 -10.25 -20.25
N ALA A 344 -2.90 -11.22 -21.11
CA ALA A 344 -3.82 -12.31 -21.41
C ALA A 344 -4.17 -13.12 -20.14
N LYS A 345 -3.23 -13.21 -19.21
CA LYS A 345 -3.34 -13.97 -17.98
C LYS A 345 -3.17 -13.11 -16.73
N ALA A 346 -2.14 -12.29 -16.66
CA ALA A 346 -1.82 -11.40 -15.55
C ALA A 346 -2.55 -10.06 -15.74
N LEU A 347 -3.63 -9.85 -15.02
CA LEU A 347 -4.47 -8.66 -15.20
C LEU A 347 -3.94 -7.41 -14.50
N GLY A 348 -2.98 -7.57 -13.58
CA GLY A 348 -2.42 -6.48 -12.79
C GLY A 348 -2.43 -6.78 -11.30
N GLY A 349 -2.63 -5.76 -10.46
CA GLY A 349 -2.58 -5.96 -9.01
C GLY A 349 -3.60 -5.15 -8.22
N ILE A 350 -3.80 -5.57 -6.96
CA ILE A 350 -4.64 -4.90 -5.99
C ILE A 350 -3.85 -4.73 -4.70
N LEU A 351 -3.63 -3.46 -4.31
CA LEU A 351 -3.05 -3.06 -3.04
C LEU A 351 -4.09 -3.23 -1.93
N CYS A 352 -3.74 -3.93 -0.84
CA CYS A 352 -4.70 -4.28 0.21
C CYS A 352 -4.40 -3.54 1.51
N LEU A 353 -5.42 -2.88 2.06
CA LEU A 353 -5.40 -2.29 3.39
C LEU A 353 -6.25 -3.15 4.32
N TRP A 354 -5.58 -4.05 5.05
CA TRP A 354 -6.20 -4.86 6.08
C TRP A 354 -6.13 -4.20 7.45
N ASN A 355 -7.22 -4.24 8.17
CA ASN A 355 -7.33 -3.72 9.53
C ASN A 355 -7.74 -4.84 10.48
N ASP A 356 -6.89 -5.86 10.62
CA ASP A 356 -7.14 -7.04 11.42
C ASP A 356 -7.45 -6.69 12.88
N VAL A 357 -6.79 -5.66 13.40
CA VAL A 357 -6.94 -5.20 14.77
C VAL A 357 -7.96 -4.07 14.89
N ARG A 358 -8.59 -3.97 16.07
CA ARG A 358 -9.51 -2.89 16.40
C ARG A 358 -8.79 -1.54 16.39
N VAL A 359 -9.37 -0.57 15.68
CA VAL A 359 -8.92 0.83 15.69
C VAL A 359 -10.13 1.70 16.06
N ASP A 360 -10.10 2.40 17.19
CA ASP A 360 -11.24 3.20 17.64
C ASP A 360 -11.36 4.50 16.85
N ASP A 361 -10.26 5.23 16.64
CA ASP A 361 -10.24 6.40 15.76
C ASP A 361 -9.96 5.98 14.29
N LYS A 362 -11.03 5.86 13.52
CA LYS A 362 -10.98 5.40 12.12
C LYS A 362 -10.14 6.30 11.21
N SER A 363 -9.93 7.56 11.58
CA SER A 363 -9.07 8.48 10.82
C SER A 363 -7.59 8.08 10.84
N ARG A 364 -7.18 7.28 11.84
CA ARG A 364 -5.80 6.81 11.99
C ARG A 364 -5.48 5.64 11.06
N ILE A 365 -6.47 4.92 10.55
CA ILE A 365 -6.27 3.70 9.75
C ILE A 365 -5.37 3.95 8.54
N ALA A 366 -5.61 5.01 7.79
CA ALA A 366 -4.77 5.38 6.64
C ALA A 366 -3.32 5.69 7.01
N LEU A 367 -3.10 6.33 8.16
CA LEU A 367 -1.77 6.70 8.68
C LEU A 367 -1.03 5.49 9.25
N HIS A 368 -1.74 4.65 9.99
CA HIS A 368 -1.20 3.39 10.53
C HIS A 368 -0.69 2.46 9.42
N ASN A 369 -1.27 2.55 8.23
CA ASN A 369 -0.96 1.67 7.11
C ASN A 369 -0.14 2.34 6.00
N GLY A 370 0.22 3.62 6.13
CA GLY A 370 0.91 4.33 5.06
C GLY A 370 0.17 4.29 3.72
N MET A 371 -1.16 4.49 3.76
CA MET A 371 -2.03 4.28 2.60
C MET A 371 -1.61 5.08 1.37
N VAL A 372 -1.36 6.39 1.53
CA VAL A 372 -1.09 7.28 0.39
C VAL A 372 0.26 7.00 -0.26
N ASN A 373 1.32 6.84 0.54
CA ASN A 373 2.64 6.52 0.01
C ASN A 373 2.67 5.11 -0.61
N GLY A 374 1.94 4.16 -0.03
CA GLY A 374 1.73 2.83 -0.61
C GLY A 374 1.02 2.90 -1.97
N MET A 375 -0.05 3.71 -2.10
CA MET A 375 -0.74 3.92 -3.38
C MET A 375 0.18 4.53 -4.44
N MET A 376 1.04 5.50 -4.07
CA MET A 376 2.00 6.10 -5.00
C MET A 376 2.95 5.05 -5.57
N ALA A 377 3.57 4.25 -4.70
CA ALA A 377 4.55 3.24 -5.10
C ALA A 377 3.91 2.11 -5.92
N PHE A 378 2.76 1.62 -5.49
CA PHE A 378 2.03 0.58 -6.19
C PHE A 378 1.54 1.04 -7.56
N ALA A 379 0.99 2.26 -7.65
CA ALA A 379 0.53 2.85 -8.90
C ALA A 379 1.68 3.02 -9.92
N GLU A 380 2.84 3.53 -9.48
CA GLU A 380 4.05 3.66 -10.33
C GLU A 380 4.40 2.30 -10.94
N ARG A 381 4.38 1.24 -10.11
CA ARG A 381 4.78 -0.11 -10.55
C ARG A 381 3.77 -0.72 -11.51
N PHE A 382 2.49 -0.75 -11.17
CA PHE A 382 1.47 -1.42 -11.98
C PHE A 382 1.03 -0.62 -13.21
N TRP A 383 1.28 0.69 -13.24
CA TRP A 383 1.14 1.49 -14.45
C TRP A 383 2.26 1.19 -15.46
N ASN A 384 3.50 1.14 -14.99
CA ASN A 384 4.66 0.99 -15.86
C ASN A 384 5.03 -0.46 -16.18
N GLY A 385 4.66 -1.41 -15.32
CA GLY A 385 4.98 -2.83 -15.48
C GLY A 385 6.46 -3.16 -15.25
N GLY A 386 6.82 -4.41 -15.41
CA GLY A 386 8.17 -4.91 -15.23
C GLY A 386 8.66 -4.86 -13.77
N ALA A 387 9.96 -4.95 -13.58
CA ALA A 387 10.63 -4.66 -12.32
C ALA A 387 11.06 -3.18 -12.27
N GLY A 388 11.17 -2.61 -11.08
CA GLY A 388 11.57 -1.21 -10.85
C GLY A 388 13.02 -0.89 -11.13
N GLY A 389 13.64 -1.61 -12.03
CA GLY A 389 15.07 -1.52 -12.35
C GLY A 389 15.88 -2.64 -11.71
N SER A 390 15.29 -3.42 -10.83
CA SER A 390 16.04 -4.33 -9.99
C SER A 390 16.37 -5.65 -10.65
N SER A 391 17.66 -5.88 -10.87
CA SER A 391 18.26 -7.22 -10.91
C SER A 391 18.46 -7.78 -9.49
N MET A 392 17.99 -7.07 -8.44
CA MET A 392 18.20 -7.43 -7.05
C MET A 392 17.42 -8.68 -6.71
N PRO A 393 18.04 -9.67 -6.08
CA PRO A 393 17.35 -10.87 -5.63
C PRO A 393 16.39 -10.60 -4.45
N ASP A 394 16.44 -9.39 -3.88
CA ASP A 394 15.72 -9.06 -2.65
C ASP A 394 15.03 -7.70 -2.71
N GLU A 395 13.73 -7.72 -2.93
CA GLU A 395 12.85 -6.55 -2.91
C GLU A 395 12.74 -5.87 -1.54
N ASN A 396 13.32 -6.45 -0.48
CA ASN A 396 13.20 -5.95 0.89
C ASN A 396 14.42 -5.13 1.34
N LEU A 397 15.42 -4.92 0.48
CA LEU A 397 16.59 -4.11 0.79
C LEU A 397 16.63 -2.87 -0.11
N TYR A 398 16.96 -1.73 0.50
CA TYR A 398 17.25 -0.52 -0.27
C TYR A 398 18.48 -0.73 -1.14
N PRO A 399 18.41 -0.40 -2.44
CA PRO A 399 19.57 -0.46 -3.32
C PRO A 399 20.61 0.62 -2.96
N ASP A 400 21.88 0.36 -3.30
CA ASP A 400 22.94 1.37 -3.13
C ASP A 400 22.59 2.62 -3.96
N PRO A 401 22.50 3.81 -3.34
CA PRO A 401 22.21 5.08 -4.06
C PRO A 401 23.16 5.40 -5.20
N ALA A 402 24.36 4.81 -5.23
CA ALA A 402 25.32 4.97 -6.31
C ALA A 402 25.02 4.09 -7.54
N THR A 403 24.05 3.19 -7.45
CA THR A 403 23.60 2.35 -8.57
C THR A 403 22.42 2.99 -9.31
N PRO A 404 22.17 2.60 -10.57
CA PRO A 404 20.99 3.08 -11.30
C PRO A 404 19.67 2.82 -10.58
N ASP A 405 19.53 1.68 -9.91
CA ASP A 405 18.34 1.31 -9.14
C ASP A 405 18.17 2.21 -7.91
N GLY A 406 19.28 2.50 -7.20
CA GLY A 406 19.27 3.42 -6.06
C GLY A 406 18.97 4.85 -6.48
N GLU A 407 19.51 5.31 -7.61
CA GLU A 407 19.20 6.63 -8.16
C GLU A 407 17.70 6.71 -8.55
N ALA A 408 17.16 5.68 -9.21
CA ALA A 408 15.76 5.62 -9.60
C ALA A 408 14.82 5.65 -8.36
N LEU A 409 15.13 4.90 -7.31
CA LEU A 409 14.38 4.92 -6.06
C LEU A 409 14.47 6.31 -5.39
N ALA A 410 15.64 6.89 -5.28
CA ALA A 410 15.82 8.22 -4.68
C ALA A 410 15.06 9.31 -5.46
N GLN A 411 14.99 9.22 -6.78
CA GLN A 411 14.18 10.14 -7.60
C GLN A 411 12.68 9.90 -7.37
N PHE A 412 12.26 8.64 -7.27
CA PHE A 412 10.88 8.32 -6.96
C PHE A 412 10.47 8.85 -5.58
N GLU A 413 11.30 8.70 -4.56
CA GLU A 413 11.07 9.28 -3.23
C GLU A 413 10.93 10.81 -3.28
N ARG A 414 11.75 11.52 -4.07
CA ARG A 414 11.60 12.98 -4.27
C ARG A 414 10.24 13.35 -4.90
N ARG A 415 9.77 12.56 -5.87
CA ARG A 415 8.43 12.74 -6.46
C ARG A 415 7.32 12.50 -5.43
N MET A 416 7.44 11.45 -4.62
CA MET A 416 6.50 11.18 -3.52
C MET A 416 6.45 12.34 -2.53
N SER A 417 7.61 12.90 -2.13
CA SER A 417 7.68 14.07 -1.24
C SER A 417 6.97 15.28 -1.86
N SER A 418 7.21 15.56 -3.14
CA SER A 418 6.50 16.63 -3.86
C SER A 418 4.99 16.42 -3.87
N HIS A 419 4.51 15.19 -4.09
CA HIS A 419 3.09 14.85 -4.06
C HIS A 419 2.48 14.98 -2.66
N ARG A 420 3.16 14.51 -1.61
CA ARG A 420 2.76 14.69 -0.22
C ARG A 420 2.52 16.18 0.07
N ASP A 421 3.49 17.02 -0.25
CA ASP A 421 3.45 18.46 0.08
C ASP A 421 2.39 19.23 -0.73
N ARG A 422 2.08 18.77 -1.95
CA ARG A 422 1.14 19.45 -2.86
C ARG A 422 -0.31 19.00 -2.71
N PHE A 423 -0.52 17.70 -2.57
CA PHE A 423 -1.88 17.12 -2.64
C PHE A 423 -2.42 16.67 -1.29
N PHE A 424 -1.53 16.46 -0.32
CA PHE A 424 -1.87 15.92 1.01
C PHE A 424 -1.33 16.79 2.14
N ALA A 425 -1.09 18.07 1.89
CA ALA A 425 -0.57 19.00 2.89
C ALA A 425 -1.50 19.23 4.11
N ALA A 426 -2.74 18.75 4.03
CA ALA A 426 -3.70 18.76 5.15
C ALA A 426 -3.81 17.39 5.84
N ASP A 427 -3.17 16.35 5.28
CA ASP A 427 -3.33 14.96 5.70
C ASP A 427 -2.03 14.50 6.35
N ASP A 428 -1.65 14.75 7.47
CA ASP A 428 -0.49 14.31 8.26
C ASP A 428 0.18 12.99 7.76
N ILE A 429 0.69 12.98 6.52
CA ILE A 429 1.33 11.80 5.93
C ILE A 429 2.61 11.45 6.70
N ARG A 430 2.66 10.29 7.31
CA ARG A 430 3.75 9.81 8.16
C ARG A 430 4.83 9.08 7.37
N TRP A 431 5.38 9.77 6.36
CA TRP A 431 6.44 9.28 5.51
C TRP A 431 7.33 10.42 5.02
N VAL A 432 8.64 10.19 4.97
CA VAL A 432 9.64 11.10 4.35
C VAL A 432 10.67 10.28 3.58
N ALA A 433 11.29 10.88 2.57
CA ALA A 433 12.35 10.25 1.77
C ALA A 433 13.55 9.84 2.65
N ASN A 434 14.02 8.62 2.48
CA ASN A 434 15.03 8.05 3.38
C ASN A 434 16.03 7.11 2.67
N ALA A 435 15.91 6.87 1.37
CA ALA A 435 16.81 6.00 0.59
C ALA A 435 18.29 6.43 0.63
N HIS A 436 18.57 7.68 0.96
CA HIS A 436 19.93 8.24 1.03
C HIS A 436 20.69 7.89 2.32
N ILE A 437 20.02 7.34 3.35
CA ILE A 437 20.66 7.02 4.62
C ILE A 437 21.57 5.80 4.44
N ALA A 438 22.87 5.97 4.74
CA ALA A 438 23.86 4.91 4.60
C ALA A 438 24.26 4.34 5.97
N TRP A 439 24.42 3.04 6.05
CA TRP A 439 24.77 2.33 7.28
C TRP A 439 26.00 1.44 7.11
N ASP A 440 26.81 1.38 8.16
CA ASP A 440 27.72 0.28 8.46
C ASP A 440 27.07 -0.56 9.56
N ILE A 441 26.67 -1.80 9.27
CA ILE A 441 25.97 -2.67 10.21
C ILE A 441 26.87 -3.84 10.62
N ALA A 442 27.22 -3.91 11.89
CA ALA A 442 27.96 -5.02 12.47
C ALA A 442 26.99 -6.17 12.82
N LEU A 443 27.18 -7.32 12.18
CA LEU A 443 26.49 -8.58 12.40
C LEU A 443 27.48 -9.61 12.95
N GLY A 444 27.71 -9.57 14.26
CA GLY A 444 28.76 -10.36 14.91
C GLY A 444 30.15 -9.88 14.48
N ASN A 445 30.89 -10.74 13.81
CA ASN A 445 32.26 -10.46 13.31
C ASN A 445 32.27 -9.87 11.87
N LYS A 446 31.13 -9.69 11.24
CA LYS A 446 31.00 -9.17 9.88
C LYS A 446 30.38 -7.77 9.91
N THR A 447 30.93 -6.84 9.15
CA THR A 447 30.34 -5.54 8.91
C THR A 447 29.84 -5.47 7.46
N VAL A 448 28.59 -5.07 7.26
CA VAL A 448 27.95 -4.98 5.96
C VAL A 448 27.42 -3.56 5.73
N LYS A 449 27.36 -3.15 4.46
CA LYS A 449 26.70 -1.90 4.06
C LYS A 449 25.20 -2.14 3.90
N ALA A 450 24.41 -1.15 4.29
CA ALA A 450 22.97 -1.11 4.04
C ALA A 450 22.54 0.34 3.81
N TRP A 451 21.36 0.54 3.24
CA TRP A 451 20.80 1.85 2.93
C TRP A 451 19.34 1.94 3.35
N GLY A 452 18.85 3.17 3.47
CA GLY A 452 17.47 3.45 3.84
C GLY A 452 17.24 3.64 5.33
N GLY A 453 16.08 4.16 5.67
CA GLY A 453 15.70 4.43 7.05
C GLY A 453 15.02 3.27 7.77
N ALA A 454 14.57 2.25 7.04
CA ALA A 454 13.99 1.03 7.59
C ALA A 454 14.78 -0.18 7.11
N ILE A 455 15.30 -0.97 8.04
CA ILE A 455 16.22 -2.08 7.76
C ILE A 455 15.62 -3.38 8.31
N ASP A 456 15.39 -4.33 7.39
CA ASP A 456 15.10 -5.72 7.70
C ASP A 456 16.41 -6.47 7.94
N LEU A 457 16.73 -6.76 9.20
CA LEU A 457 17.98 -7.41 9.59
C LEU A 457 17.97 -8.91 9.28
N ASP A 458 16.81 -9.57 9.24
CA ASP A 458 16.73 -10.99 8.86
C ASP A 458 17.14 -11.16 7.41
N ILE A 459 16.59 -10.35 6.52
CA ILE A 459 16.94 -10.33 5.10
C ILE A 459 18.41 -9.92 4.89
N LEU A 460 18.87 -8.89 5.60
CA LEU A 460 20.26 -8.45 5.51
C LEU A 460 21.24 -9.55 5.95
N CYS A 461 20.91 -10.28 7.02
CA CYS A 461 21.69 -11.44 7.47
C CYS A 461 21.69 -12.55 6.43
N GLN A 462 20.52 -12.92 5.91
CA GLN A 462 20.35 -13.98 4.91
C GLN A 462 21.16 -13.68 3.65
N THR A 463 21.01 -12.48 3.10
CA THR A 463 21.72 -12.02 1.89
C THR A 463 23.26 -12.03 2.08
N ASN A 464 23.71 -11.83 3.31
CA ASN A 464 25.13 -11.82 3.65
C ASN A 464 25.66 -13.14 4.22
N GLY A 465 24.87 -14.22 4.21
CA GLY A 465 25.27 -15.53 4.70
C GLY A 465 25.50 -15.60 6.22
N VAL A 466 24.82 -14.71 6.98
CA VAL A 466 24.83 -14.69 8.44
C VAL A 466 23.54 -15.35 8.95
N LYS A 467 23.63 -16.13 10.02
CA LYS A 467 22.45 -16.72 10.66
C LYS A 467 21.92 -15.75 11.72
N PRO A 468 20.72 -15.17 11.57
CA PRO A 468 20.18 -14.20 12.53
C PRO A 468 20.14 -14.75 13.96
N ASP A 469 19.68 -15.99 14.14
CA ASP A 469 19.54 -16.63 15.46
C ASP A 469 20.87 -16.87 16.20
N ALA A 470 22.00 -16.74 15.52
CA ALA A 470 23.31 -16.80 16.16
C ALA A 470 23.72 -15.48 16.80
N LEU A 471 23.03 -14.38 16.47
CA LEU A 471 23.34 -13.04 16.94
C LEU A 471 22.48 -12.68 18.17
N ARG A 472 23.08 -11.93 19.09
CA ARG A 472 22.37 -11.34 20.25
C ARG A 472 21.90 -9.91 19.96
N GLU A 473 22.63 -9.22 19.10
CA GLU A 473 22.36 -7.84 18.70
C GLU A 473 23.03 -7.54 17.37
N ALA A 474 22.56 -6.51 16.68
CA ALA A 474 23.24 -5.83 15.60
C ALA A 474 23.61 -4.40 16.05
N VAL A 475 24.70 -3.84 15.48
CA VAL A 475 25.10 -2.46 15.74
C VAL A 475 25.17 -1.73 14.40
N ALA A 476 24.26 -0.77 14.20
CA ALA A 476 24.20 0.06 13.00
C ALA A 476 24.85 1.43 13.28
N THR A 477 25.76 1.85 12.38
CA THR A 477 26.42 3.16 12.47
C THR A 477 26.11 3.95 11.21
N THR A 478 25.69 5.20 11.37
CA THR A 478 25.57 6.17 10.26
C THR A 478 26.21 7.50 10.66
N TYR A 479 26.44 8.36 9.66
CA TYR A 479 27.07 9.65 9.85
C TYR A 479 26.21 10.75 9.23
N ILE A 480 25.92 11.79 10.04
CA ILE A 480 25.18 12.97 9.60
C ILE A 480 26.11 14.18 9.67
N ASN A 481 26.26 14.88 8.55
CA ASN A 481 27.07 16.08 8.48
C ASN A 481 26.19 17.33 8.45
N VAL A 482 26.42 18.27 9.37
CA VAL A 482 25.65 19.51 9.45
C VAL A 482 26.56 20.74 9.42
N PRO A 483 26.14 21.84 8.74
CA PRO A 483 26.96 23.04 8.59
C PRO A 483 27.09 23.88 9.88
N ALA A 484 26.19 23.68 10.84
CA ALA A 484 26.15 24.37 12.14
C ALA A 484 25.52 23.45 13.19
N ASP A 485 25.72 23.80 14.47
CA ASP A 485 25.03 23.13 15.56
C ASP A 485 23.51 23.20 15.33
N THR A 486 22.84 22.06 15.37
CA THR A 486 21.40 21.98 15.05
C THR A 486 20.70 20.86 15.84
N VAL A 487 19.39 20.94 15.92
CA VAL A 487 18.54 19.87 16.43
C VAL A 487 17.69 19.33 15.29
N VAL A 488 17.84 18.03 15.06
CA VAL A 488 17.01 17.27 14.10
C VAL A 488 16.16 16.29 14.89
N THR A 489 14.98 15.97 14.42
CA THR A 489 14.15 14.91 14.99
C THR A 489 14.28 13.64 14.19
N ALA A 490 14.00 12.48 14.79
CA ALA A 490 13.96 11.21 14.08
C ALA A 490 12.84 10.32 14.64
N TRP A 491 12.11 9.69 13.75
CA TRP A 491 11.35 8.49 14.14
C TRP A 491 12.32 7.35 14.41
N LEU A 492 12.09 6.63 15.47
CA LEU A 492 12.92 5.49 15.86
C LEU A 492 12.04 4.36 16.40
N GLY A 493 12.28 3.14 15.95
CA GLY A 493 11.61 1.95 16.44
C GLY A 493 12.41 0.68 16.17
N PHE A 494 12.08 -0.35 16.93
CA PHE A 494 12.68 -1.68 16.82
C PHE A 494 11.56 -2.69 16.71
N ASP A 495 11.66 -3.62 15.76
CA ASP A 495 10.64 -4.64 15.57
C ASP A 495 10.44 -5.47 16.83
N THR A 496 9.20 -5.85 17.09
CA THR A 496 8.81 -6.63 18.25
C THR A 496 7.71 -7.62 17.90
N PRO A 497 7.71 -8.82 18.47
CA PRO A 497 6.62 -9.77 18.30
C PRO A 497 5.37 -9.25 19.01
N ALA A 498 4.37 -8.90 18.24
CA ALA A 498 3.16 -8.33 18.77
C ALA A 498 1.96 -8.62 17.87
N ARG A 499 0.84 -7.92 18.08
CA ARG A 499 -0.41 -8.10 17.32
C ARG A 499 -0.30 -7.85 15.82
N SER A 500 0.77 -7.23 15.38
CA SER A 500 0.99 -6.86 13.98
C SER A 500 2.48 -6.85 13.70
N ASP A 501 2.89 -7.31 12.54
CA ASP A 501 4.29 -7.30 12.08
C ASP A 501 4.88 -5.89 11.96
N ARG A 502 4.01 -4.87 11.98
CA ARG A 502 4.41 -3.45 11.97
C ARG A 502 4.69 -2.87 13.35
N MET A 503 4.28 -3.56 14.41
CA MET A 503 4.51 -3.04 15.77
C MET A 503 5.99 -2.91 16.04
N SER A 504 6.32 -1.84 16.72
CA SER A 504 7.69 -1.56 17.15
C SER A 504 7.74 -1.09 18.59
N THR A 505 8.75 -1.52 19.30
CA THR A 505 9.16 -0.89 20.54
C THR A 505 10.03 0.33 20.25
N GLY A 506 10.43 1.03 21.28
CA GLY A 506 11.33 2.16 21.19
C GLY A 506 12.37 2.11 22.29
N ILE A 507 13.06 3.22 22.49
CA ILE A 507 13.88 3.45 23.69
C ILE A 507 12.91 3.71 24.84
N GLY A 508 12.25 2.68 25.30
CA GLY A 508 11.27 2.83 26.34
C GLY A 508 11.97 2.86 27.69
N GLN A 509 11.42 3.51 28.63
CA GLN A 509 11.54 3.41 30.06
C GLN A 509 12.84 2.77 30.63
N GLN A 510 14.01 3.24 30.20
CA GLN A 510 15.30 2.84 30.74
C GLN A 510 15.67 1.37 30.50
N TYR A 511 15.41 0.87 29.27
CA TYR A 511 15.77 -0.49 28.85
C TYR A 511 15.12 -1.60 29.71
N ARG A 512 13.86 -1.41 30.04
CA ARG A 512 13.10 -2.42 30.81
C ARG A 512 12.73 -3.65 29.98
N TRP A 513 12.75 -3.51 28.65
CA TRP A 513 12.34 -4.55 27.73
C TRP A 513 13.57 -5.14 27.03
N GLU A 514 13.60 -6.44 26.86
CA GLU A 514 14.75 -7.15 26.25
C GLU A 514 15.06 -6.68 24.84
N ASN A 515 14.05 -6.22 24.09
CA ASN A 515 14.20 -5.70 22.74
C ASN A 515 14.25 -4.17 22.65
N ASP A 516 14.38 -3.47 23.78
CA ASP A 516 14.59 -2.02 23.74
C ASP A 516 15.95 -1.71 23.15
N GLY A 517 15.95 -1.03 21.99
CA GLY A 517 17.17 -0.59 21.36
C GLY A 517 17.80 0.62 22.06
N ARG A 518 19.00 0.97 21.62
CA ARG A 518 19.76 2.11 22.13
C ARG A 518 20.27 2.96 20.98
N ILE A 519 20.26 4.27 21.15
CA ILE A 519 20.85 5.20 20.20
C ILE A 519 21.78 6.17 20.92
N THR A 520 22.92 6.45 20.30
CA THR A 520 23.85 7.48 20.75
C THR A 520 24.21 8.42 19.61
N VAL A 521 24.45 9.69 19.95
CA VAL A 521 25.03 10.70 19.06
C VAL A 521 26.37 11.10 19.66
N ASN A 522 27.47 10.87 18.92
CA ASN A 522 28.84 11.14 19.38
C ASN A 522 29.15 10.51 20.74
N GLY A 523 28.59 9.32 21.01
CA GLY A 523 28.76 8.59 22.26
C GLY A 523 27.81 8.99 23.40
N THR A 524 27.01 10.05 23.22
CA THR A 524 26.02 10.48 24.21
C THR A 524 24.68 9.80 23.91
N ALA A 525 24.09 9.14 24.91
CA ALA A 525 22.80 8.49 24.79
C ALA A 525 21.67 9.50 24.50
N VAL A 526 20.76 9.11 23.61
CA VAL A 526 19.58 9.89 23.24
C VAL A 526 18.35 9.24 23.87
N TRP A 527 17.48 10.07 24.41
CA TRP A 527 16.21 9.67 25.01
C TRP A 527 15.04 10.42 24.39
N PRO A 528 13.84 9.85 24.35
CA PRO A 528 12.64 10.60 24.01
C PRO A 528 12.43 11.72 25.05
N SER A 529 11.90 12.86 24.60
CA SER A 529 11.64 14.02 25.49
C SER A 529 10.60 13.72 26.56
N GLU A 530 9.67 12.82 26.24
CA GLU A 530 8.69 12.25 27.17
C GLU A 530 8.75 10.74 27.09
N PRO A 531 8.56 10.01 28.20
CA PRO A 531 8.53 8.55 28.17
C PRO A 531 7.47 8.06 27.19
N TRP A 532 7.87 7.23 26.23
CA TRP A 532 6.91 6.60 25.35
C TRP A 532 6.06 5.61 26.14
N LYS A 533 4.76 5.67 25.94
CA LYS A 533 3.89 4.59 26.37
C LYS A 533 4.23 3.38 25.50
N GLN A 534 4.78 2.36 26.12
CA GLN A 534 4.92 1.08 25.44
C GLN A 534 3.55 0.40 25.46
N PRO A 535 2.96 0.10 24.30
CA PRO A 535 1.76 -0.72 24.28
C PRO A 535 2.09 -2.08 24.87
N CYS A 536 1.07 -2.85 25.19
CA CYS A 536 1.27 -4.23 25.61
C CYS A 536 1.76 -5.10 24.44
N ALA A 537 2.93 -4.73 23.89
CA ALA A 537 3.59 -5.45 22.80
C ALA A 537 3.82 -6.92 23.15
N TYR A 538 4.04 -7.17 24.45
CA TYR A 538 4.31 -8.49 25.00
C TYR A 538 3.06 -9.26 25.40
N CYS A 539 1.89 -8.68 25.23
CA CYS A 539 0.61 -9.35 25.52
C CYS A 539 0.11 -10.22 24.35
N TYR A 540 0.90 -10.40 23.32
CA TYR A 540 0.62 -11.37 22.30
C TYR A 540 0.63 -12.80 22.88
N PRO A 541 -0.33 -13.66 22.58
CA PRO A 541 -1.48 -13.51 21.66
C PRO A 541 -2.77 -13.02 22.32
N PHE A 542 -2.73 -12.50 23.52
CA PHE A 542 -3.92 -12.26 24.36
C PHE A 542 -4.83 -11.15 23.84
N HIS A 543 -4.27 -10.15 23.14
CA HIS A 543 -5.00 -8.99 22.60
C HIS A 543 -5.17 -9.03 21.09
N THR A 544 -5.15 -10.24 20.51
CA THR A 544 -5.34 -10.44 19.08
C THR A 544 -6.81 -10.48 18.69
N TRP A 545 -7.07 -10.27 17.43
CA TRP A 545 -8.37 -10.48 16.77
C TRP A 545 -9.02 -11.85 17.08
N GLY A 546 -8.28 -12.85 17.56
CA GLY A 546 -8.79 -14.16 17.94
C GLY A 546 -9.55 -14.22 19.27
N ARG A 547 -9.48 -13.17 20.12
CA ARG A 547 -10.17 -13.10 21.42
C ARG A 547 -11.09 -11.89 21.49
N ALA A 548 -12.28 -12.03 20.92
CA ALA A 548 -13.27 -10.99 20.74
C ALA A 548 -13.65 -10.21 22.02
N GLN A 549 -13.54 -10.82 23.21
CA GLN A 549 -13.97 -10.22 24.48
C GLN A 549 -12.88 -9.42 25.19
N GLU A 550 -11.61 -9.61 24.78
CA GLU A 550 -10.43 -9.02 25.43
C GLU A 550 -9.62 -8.15 24.45
N GLU A 551 -10.21 -7.78 23.33
CA GLU A 551 -9.52 -7.05 22.28
C GLU A 551 -9.28 -5.59 22.67
N GLU A 552 -8.02 -5.22 22.86
CA GLU A 552 -7.60 -3.84 23.04
C GLU A 552 -7.51 -3.10 21.68
N PRO A 553 -7.87 -1.80 21.65
CA PRO A 553 -7.70 -1.01 20.44
C PRO A 553 -6.20 -0.87 20.08
N PHE A 554 -5.93 -0.85 18.78
CA PHE A 554 -4.60 -0.54 18.25
C PHE A 554 -4.40 0.98 18.31
N THR A 555 -3.28 1.41 18.86
CA THR A 555 -3.00 2.83 19.09
C THR A 555 -1.73 3.30 18.36
N ASP A 556 -1.59 4.60 18.23
CA ASP A 556 -0.43 5.25 17.62
C ASP A 556 0.90 4.82 18.27
N GLU A 557 0.91 4.62 19.58
CA GLU A 557 2.12 4.26 20.33
C GLU A 557 2.73 2.92 19.92
N GLN A 558 1.98 2.10 19.20
CA GLN A 558 2.44 0.81 18.71
C GLN A 558 3.31 0.91 17.43
N LEU A 559 3.38 2.10 16.83
CA LEU A 559 4.05 2.34 15.54
C LEU A 559 5.10 3.44 15.67
N TYR A 560 6.34 3.18 15.30
CA TYR A 560 7.43 4.15 15.48
C TYR A 560 7.20 5.47 14.72
N TRP A 561 6.59 5.42 13.53
CA TRP A 561 6.29 6.61 12.73
C TRP A 561 5.10 7.43 13.22
N MET A 562 4.34 6.90 14.17
CA MET A 562 3.22 7.59 14.81
C MET A 562 3.60 8.19 16.17
N ARG A 563 4.68 7.71 16.79
CA ARG A 563 5.20 8.22 18.06
C ARG A 563 5.80 9.61 17.92
N GLN A 564 5.92 10.28 19.05
CA GLN A 564 6.73 11.50 19.12
C GLN A 564 8.20 11.17 18.80
N PRO A 565 8.82 11.91 17.84
CA PRO A 565 10.19 11.62 17.42
C PRO A 565 11.21 11.97 18.51
N VAL A 566 12.35 11.30 18.51
CA VAL A 566 13.49 11.65 19.35
C VAL A 566 14.20 12.90 18.81
N LYS A 567 14.80 13.71 19.70
CA LYS A 567 15.61 14.87 19.34
C LYS A 567 17.09 14.49 19.27
N LEU A 568 17.72 14.76 18.14
CA LEU A 568 19.15 14.56 17.90
C LEU A 568 19.85 15.91 17.97
N HIS A 569 20.71 16.12 18.96
CA HIS A 569 21.53 17.32 19.09
C HIS A 569 22.82 17.10 18.32
N LEU A 570 22.91 17.67 17.14
CA LEU A 570 24.04 17.54 16.22
C LEU A 570 24.97 18.74 16.34
N LYS A 571 26.27 18.49 16.35
CA LYS A 571 27.33 19.49 16.33
C LYS A 571 27.75 19.78 14.90
N ARG A 572 28.22 21.00 14.62
CA ARG A 572 28.83 21.36 13.33
C ARG A 572 29.85 20.32 12.89
N GLY A 573 29.76 19.87 11.65
CA GLY A 573 30.58 18.82 11.07
C GLY A 573 29.89 17.46 11.15
N THR A 574 30.70 16.40 11.12
CA THR A 574 30.21 15.01 11.07
C THR A 574 29.86 14.50 12.46
N ASN A 575 28.63 14.02 12.59
CA ASN A 575 28.12 13.39 13.81
C ASN A 575 27.95 11.89 13.58
N ARG A 576 28.53 11.10 14.48
CA ARG A 576 28.41 9.65 14.47
C ARG A 576 27.17 9.24 15.26
N ILE A 577 26.26 8.53 14.61
CA ILE A 577 25.05 7.96 15.21
C ILE A 577 25.22 6.45 15.26
N VAL A 578 25.04 5.88 16.44
CA VAL A 578 25.13 4.43 16.65
C VAL A 578 23.83 3.93 17.25
N ILE A 579 23.25 2.91 16.61
CA ILE A 579 22.04 2.24 17.05
C ILE A 579 22.40 0.80 17.38
N THR A 580 22.04 0.35 18.58
CA THR A 580 22.17 -1.06 18.99
C THR A 580 20.79 -1.68 18.96
N ILE A 581 20.65 -2.76 18.23
CA ILE A 581 19.39 -3.45 17.97
C ILE A 581 19.45 -4.86 18.59
N PRO A 582 18.85 -5.08 19.76
CA PRO A 582 18.81 -6.39 20.39
C PRO A 582 18.02 -7.40 19.54
N HIS A 583 18.44 -8.66 19.56
CA HIS A 583 17.70 -9.77 18.97
C HIS A 583 17.07 -10.61 20.10
N ALA A 584 16.08 -10.03 20.77
CA ALA A 584 15.46 -10.63 21.95
C ALA A 584 14.45 -11.73 21.60
N PHE A 585 13.80 -11.65 20.44
CA PHE A 585 12.71 -12.55 20.02
C PHE A 585 13.11 -13.35 18.79
N ARG A 586 13.74 -14.47 19.02
CA ARG A 586 14.19 -15.36 17.95
C ARG A 586 13.00 -15.99 17.23
N GLY A 587 13.12 -16.17 15.91
CA GLY A 587 12.05 -16.68 15.07
C GLY A 587 10.90 -15.70 14.83
N GLN A 588 11.07 -14.43 15.25
CA GLN A 588 10.22 -13.31 14.92
C GLN A 588 11.00 -12.33 14.05
N ARG A 589 10.31 -11.41 13.38
CA ARG A 589 10.93 -10.38 12.55
C ARG A 589 11.91 -9.53 13.38
N TRP A 590 13.08 -9.26 12.80
CA TRP A 590 14.14 -8.49 13.41
C TRP A 590 14.57 -7.34 12.50
N GLY A 591 14.40 -6.11 12.96
CA GLY A 591 14.70 -4.93 12.18
C GLY A 591 14.64 -3.66 13.00
N PHE A 592 14.86 -2.53 12.36
CA PHE A 592 14.72 -1.21 12.97
C PHE A 592 14.35 -0.15 11.94
N GLY A 593 13.67 0.90 12.42
CA GLY A 593 13.40 2.13 11.69
C GLY A 593 14.12 3.31 12.33
N PHE A 594 14.81 4.12 11.52
CA PHE A 594 15.41 5.39 11.90
C PHE A 594 15.26 6.39 10.77
N ILE A 595 14.35 7.34 10.92
CA ILE A 595 13.99 8.30 9.88
C ILE A 595 14.25 9.73 10.38
N PRO A 596 15.41 10.34 10.06
CA PRO A 596 15.67 11.75 10.36
C PRO A 596 14.73 12.66 9.57
N MET A 597 14.17 13.66 10.28
CA MET A 597 13.21 14.60 9.69
C MET A 597 13.20 15.93 10.43
N ARG A 598 12.50 16.90 9.86
CA ARG A 598 12.08 18.12 10.54
C ARG A 598 10.56 18.14 10.64
N ILE A 599 10.05 18.79 11.65
CA ILE A 599 8.63 19.11 11.73
C ILE A 599 8.46 20.54 11.23
N ASN A 600 7.67 20.72 10.18
CA ASN A 600 7.39 22.04 9.59
C ASN A 600 6.41 22.86 10.46
N GLU A 601 6.15 24.10 10.07
CA GLU A 601 5.25 25.01 10.77
C GLU A 601 3.80 24.50 10.89
N LYS A 602 3.41 23.56 10.01
CA LYS A 602 2.09 22.91 10.03
C LYS A 602 2.06 21.62 10.89
N GLY A 603 3.18 21.27 11.55
CA GLY A 603 3.31 20.05 12.35
C GLY A 603 3.56 18.78 11.54
N MET A 604 3.83 18.88 10.25
CA MET A 604 4.07 17.72 9.38
C MET A 604 5.56 17.36 9.32
N ALA A 605 5.85 16.07 9.17
CA ALA A 605 7.19 15.56 8.91
C ALA A 605 7.61 15.88 7.47
N VAL A 606 8.81 16.47 7.34
CA VAL A 606 9.46 16.77 6.06
C VAL A 606 10.94 16.38 6.13
N GLU A 607 11.58 16.28 4.98
CA GLU A 607 12.99 15.89 4.88
C GLU A 607 13.87 16.79 5.75
N ALA A 608 14.82 16.17 6.47
CA ALA A 608 15.73 16.90 7.37
C ALA A 608 16.69 17.82 6.62
N GLY A 609 17.01 17.50 5.37
CA GLY A 609 17.98 18.23 4.55
C GLY A 609 19.42 18.06 5.06
N ILE A 610 19.75 16.88 5.54
CA ILE A 610 21.05 16.51 6.18
C ILE A 610 21.67 15.32 5.46
#